data_af7cdfebe5cd932bd54db5c03cf0bfe8
#
_entry.id   af7cdfebe5cd932bd54db5c03cf0bfe8
#
_cell.length_a   1.000
_cell.length_b   1.000
_cell.length_c   1.000
_cell.angle_alpha   90.00
_cell.angle_beta   90.00
_cell.angle_gamma   90.00
#
_symmetry.space_group_name_H-M   'P 1'
#
loop_
_entity.id
_entity.type
_entity.pdbx_description
1 polymer ?
#
loop_
_entity_poly.entity_id
_entity_poly.type
_entity_poly.pdbx_seq_one_letter_code
_entity_poly.pdbx_strand_id
1 'polypeptide(L)'
;MPVREDAYQLMTNHVKNESLQRHMLSVEVAMRFYARKYGEDEELWAMTGLLHDCDYEEYPDLREHTQVAAGWLRERGYDEQIIYAILAHNDLNLETHPRSNLLSRALYACDEITGMITATALVRQNKALPGLEAASVRKKMKSRSFAAKVNREDLVKGAAELQVDLDEHIAFVIEAMSSIAETLGLAGTSQLVAD
;
A
#
# COMPACT_ATOMS: atom_id res chain seq x y z
N MET A 1 2.46 4.11 23.04
CA MET A 1 2.53 3.66 21.65
C MET A 1 2.88 4.88 20.79
N PRO A 2 3.81 4.79 19.83
CA PRO A 2 4.11 5.88 18.91
C PRO A 2 2.86 6.36 18.17
N VAL A 3 2.85 7.62 17.76
CA VAL A 3 1.77 8.22 16.97
C VAL A 3 2.13 8.27 15.48
N ARG A 4 1.19 8.59 14.60
CA ARG A 4 1.41 8.65 13.15
C ARG A 4 2.60 9.53 12.76
N GLU A 5 2.81 10.66 13.45
CA GLU A 5 3.94 11.55 13.16
C GLU A 5 5.28 10.87 13.40
N ASP A 6 5.42 10.08 14.48
CA ASP A 6 6.63 9.28 14.75
C ASP A 6 6.85 8.24 13.64
N ALA A 7 5.78 7.60 13.17
CA ALA A 7 5.82 6.66 12.06
C ALA A 7 6.25 7.31 10.75
N TYR A 8 5.73 8.51 10.45
CA TYR A 8 6.10 9.28 9.27
C TYR A 8 7.58 9.71 9.31
N GLN A 9 8.07 10.15 10.47
CA GLN A 9 9.47 10.49 10.66
C GLN A 9 10.37 9.25 10.51
N LEU A 10 9.98 8.11 11.06
CA LEU A 10 10.72 6.86 10.89
C LEU A 10 10.81 6.50 9.39
N MET A 11 9.69 6.51 8.69
CA MET A 11 9.65 6.25 7.25
C MET A 11 10.57 7.20 6.48
N THR A 12 10.48 8.51 6.69
CA THR A 12 11.29 9.51 5.96
C THR A 12 12.77 9.51 6.34
N ASN A 13 13.13 8.98 7.52
CA ASN A 13 14.52 8.79 7.92
C ASN A 13 15.20 7.68 7.12
N HIS A 14 14.50 6.62 6.75
CA HIS A 14 15.04 5.45 6.07
C HIS A 14 14.71 5.42 4.56
N VAL A 15 13.58 5.99 4.16
CA VAL A 15 13.15 6.04 2.76
C VAL A 15 13.32 7.45 2.20
N LYS A 16 14.24 7.62 1.23
CA LYS A 16 14.50 8.90 0.53
C LYS A 16 13.84 8.95 -0.85
N ASN A 17 13.52 7.80 -1.41
CA ASN A 17 12.86 7.69 -2.69
C ASN A 17 11.40 8.16 -2.60
N GLU A 18 11.08 9.31 -3.20
CA GLU A 18 9.73 9.88 -3.17
C GLU A 18 8.66 8.93 -3.73
N SER A 19 9.01 8.07 -4.71
CA SER A 19 8.05 7.13 -5.28
C SER A 19 7.68 6.05 -4.27
N LEU A 20 8.65 5.57 -3.50
CA LEU A 20 8.42 4.61 -2.42
C LEU A 20 7.65 5.27 -1.26
N GLN A 21 7.99 6.50 -0.88
CA GLN A 21 7.20 7.25 0.12
C GLN A 21 5.72 7.40 -0.30
N ARG A 22 5.47 7.75 -1.58
CA ARG A 22 4.10 7.86 -2.11
C ARG A 22 3.38 6.51 -2.15
N HIS A 23 4.11 5.42 -2.41
CA HIS A 23 3.57 4.07 -2.31
C HIS A 23 3.12 3.78 -0.87
N MET A 24 3.99 4.00 0.12
CA MET A 24 3.67 3.78 1.53
C MET A 24 2.49 4.63 2.01
N LEU A 25 2.38 5.89 1.56
CA LEU A 25 1.21 6.74 1.81
C LEU A 25 -0.06 6.20 1.13
N SER A 26 0.08 5.60 -0.05
CA SER A 26 -1.05 4.97 -0.75
C SER A 26 -1.57 3.75 0.01
N VAL A 27 -0.67 2.93 0.54
CA VAL A 27 -1.03 1.78 1.37
C VAL A 27 -1.60 2.25 2.72
N GLU A 28 -1.02 3.28 3.34
CA GLU A 28 -1.57 3.88 4.57
C GLU A 28 -3.04 4.25 4.42
N VAL A 29 -3.39 5.02 3.38
CA VAL A 29 -4.78 5.46 3.20
C VAL A 29 -5.71 4.31 2.85
N ALA A 30 -5.27 3.34 2.07
CA ALA A 30 -6.06 2.14 1.76
C ALA A 30 -6.36 1.32 3.02
N MET A 31 -5.35 1.13 3.89
CA MET A 31 -5.49 0.44 5.17
C MET A 31 -6.45 1.18 6.11
N ARG A 32 -6.37 2.51 6.19
CA ARG A 32 -7.31 3.34 6.96
C ARG A 32 -8.76 3.16 6.49
N PHE A 33 -9.00 3.12 5.19
CA PHE A 33 -10.33 2.88 4.63
C PHE A 33 -10.84 1.46 4.95
N TYR A 34 -9.98 0.46 4.88
CA TYR A 34 -10.36 -0.90 5.28
C TYR A 34 -10.62 -1.02 6.79
N ALA A 35 -9.86 -0.34 7.64
CA ALA A 35 -10.13 -0.28 9.07
C ALA A 35 -11.55 0.24 9.34
N ARG A 36 -11.95 1.35 8.70
CA ARG A 36 -13.32 1.88 8.79
C ARG A 36 -14.37 0.88 8.33
N LYS A 37 -14.12 0.22 7.19
CA LYS A 37 -15.05 -0.78 6.62
C LYS A 37 -15.29 -1.95 7.57
N TYR A 38 -14.25 -2.36 8.31
CA TYR A 38 -14.31 -3.51 9.20
C TYR A 38 -14.56 -3.15 10.67
N GLY A 39 -14.60 -1.86 11.03
CA GLY A 39 -14.78 -1.40 12.40
C GLY A 39 -13.55 -1.60 13.28
N GLU A 40 -12.37 -1.57 12.67
CA GLU A 40 -11.06 -1.78 13.32
C GLU A 40 -10.38 -0.43 13.68
N ASP A 41 -9.26 -0.49 14.39
CA ASP A 41 -8.48 0.70 14.77
C ASP A 41 -7.80 1.35 13.55
N GLU A 42 -8.31 2.51 13.13
CA GLU A 42 -7.83 3.24 11.96
C GLU A 42 -6.36 3.66 12.07
N GLU A 43 -5.89 4.07 13.24
CA GLU A 43 -4.52 4.53 13.42
C GLU A 43 -3.54 3.36 13.40
N LEU A 44 -3.89 2.25 14.03
CA LEU A 44 -3.09 1.04 14.00
C LEU A 44 -2.94 0.51 12.56
N TRP A 45 -4.05 0.44 11.82
CA TRP A 45 -4.05 -0.04 10.44
C TRP A 45 -3.31 0.92 9.50
N ALA A 46 -3.50 2.22 9.67
CA ALA A 46 -2.80 3.24 8.89
C ALA A 46 -1.29 3.18 9.11
N MET A 47 -0.83 3.10 10.37
CA MET A 47 0.60 2.96 10.68
C MET A 47 1.19 1.68 10.11
N THR A 48 0.42 0.57 10.10
CA THR A 48 0.85 -0.68 9.45
C THR A 48 1.15 -0.44 7.97
N GLY A 49 0.24 0.21 7.24
CA GLY A 49 0.44 0.54 5.83
C GLY A 49 1.58 1.54 5.60
N LEU A 50 1.72 2.55 6.47
CA LEU A 50 2.78 3.55 6.34
C LEU A 50 4.19 2.98 6.57
N LEU A 51 4.32 1.91 7.36
CA LEU A 51 5.62 1.39 7.80
C LEU A 51 6.02 0.08 7.12
N HIS A 52 5.14 -0.53 6.29
CA HIS A 52 5.36 -1.89 5.80
C HIS A 52 6.67 -2.08 5.05
N ASP A 53 7.11 -1.05 4.30
CA ASP A 53 8.31 -1.03 3.46
C ASP A 53 9.40 -0.08 3.98
N CYS A 54 9.39 0.30 5.27
CA CYS A 54 10.31 1.33 5.77
C CYS A 54 11.79 0.93 5.74
N ASP A 55 12.10 -0.35 5.59
CA ASP A 55 13.46 -0.86 5.42
C ASP A 55 13.82 -1.19 3.95
N TYR A 56 12.85 -1.21 3.03
CA TYR A 56 13.03 -1.78 1.70
C TYR A 56 14.08 -1.03 0.84
N GLU A 57 14.23 0.27 1.00
CA GLU A 57 15.23 1.04 0.25
C GLU A 57 16.67 0.68 0.66
N GLU A 58 16.90 0.43 1.96
CA GLU A 58 18.20 0.09 2.51
C GLU A 58 18.46 -1.44 2.46
N TYR A 59 17.41 -2.25 2.60
CA TYR A 59 17.47 -3.72 2.69
C TYR A 59 16.51 -4.39 1.71
N PRO A 60 16.78 -4.31 0.39
CA PRO A 60 15.88 -4.87 -0.63
C PRO A 60 15.95 -6.40 -0.78
N ASP A 61 16.90 -7.09 -0.12
CA ASP A 61 16.91 -8.55 -0.06
C ASP A 61 15.75 -9.05 0.78
N LEU A 62 14.87 -9.85 0.20
CA LEU A 62 13.66 -10.33 0.87
C LEU A 62 13.94 -11.15 2.16
N ARG A 63 15.18 -11.63 2.36
CA ARG A 63 15.58 -12.30 3.60
C ARG A 63 15.81 -11.31 4.75
N GLU A 64 16.13 -10.05 4.44
CA GLU A 64 16.37 -8.98 5.40
C GLU A 64 15.15 -8.06 5.51
N HIS A 65 14.53 -7.75 4.36
CA HIS A 65 13.31 -6.96 4.26
C HIS A 65 12.23 -7.51 5.20
N THR A 66 11.56 -6.60 5.87
CA THR A 66 10.63 -6.78 6.99
C THR A 66 11.24 -7.22 8.32
N GLN A 67 12.33 -8.00 8.32
CA GLN A 67 12.99 -8.39 9.56
C GLN A 67 13.71 -7.20 10.21
N VAL A 68 14.37 -6.37 9.39
CA VAL A 68 15.04 -5.15 9.85
C VAL A 68 14.00 -4.14 10.36
N ALA A 69 12.95 -3.90 9.58
CA ALA A 69 11.82 -3.06 10.01
C ALA A 69 11.23 -3.53 11.33
N ALA A 70 10.98 -4.82 11.49
CA ALA A 70 10.46 -5.41 12.74
C ALA A 70 11.38 -5.12 13.94
N GLY A 71 12.70 -5.17 13.76
CA GLY A 71 13.67 -4.80 14.79
C GLY A 71 13.52 -3.33 15.19
N TRP A 72 13.52 -2.42 14.22
CA TRP A 72 13.38 -0.97 14.47
C TRP A 72 12.06 -0.62 15.16
N LEU A 73 10.97 -1.30 14.80
CA LEU A 73 9.65 -1.06 15.36
C LEU A 73 9.55 -1.55 16.80
N ARG A 74 10.13 -2.71 17.13
CA ARG A 74 10.19 -3.23 18.52
C ARG A 74 10.97 -2.31 19.43
N GLU A 75 12.15 -1.85 19.00
CA GLU A 75 12.98 -0.92 19.76
C GLU A 75 12.26 0.39 20.09
N ARG A 76 11.30 0.81 19.24
CA ARG A 76 10.51 2.04 19.40
C ARG A 76 9.15 1.82 20.07
N GLY A 77 8.84 0.59 20.47
CA GLY A 77 7.62 0.25 21.21
C GLY A 77 6.34 0.31 20.38
N TYR A 78 6.41 0.00 19.07
CA TYR A 78 5.23 -0.21 18.25
C TYR A 78 4.49 -1.50 18.67
N ASP A 79 3.18 -1.54 18.38
CA ASP A 79 2.35 -2.70 18.68
C ASP A 79 2.78 -3.94 17.89
N GLU A 80 2.83 -5.11 18.55
CA GLU A 80 3.20 -6.36 17.89
C GLU A 80 2.22 -6.78 16.79
N GLN A 81 0.98 -6.27 16.77
CA GLN A 81 0.05 -6.50 15.66
C GLN A 81 0.54 -5.83 14.36
N ILE A 82 1.07 -4.60 14.46
CA ILE A 82 1.70 -3.89 13.33
C ILE A 82 2.89 -4.71 12.82
N ILE A 83 3.78 -5.08 13.74
CA ILE A 83 5.01 -5.82 13.43
C ILE A 83 4.69 -7.17 12.79
N TYR A 84 3.72 -7.88 13.35
CA TYR A 84 3.29 -9.16 12.79
C TYR A 84 2.76 -9.01 11.37
N ALA A 85 1.91 -8.02 11.10
CA ALA A 85 1.35 -7.80 9.77
C ALA A 85 2.45 -7.42 8.75
N ILE A 86 3.43 -6.60 9.16
CA ILE A 86 4.60 -6.25 8.35
C ILE A 86 5.45 -7.49 8.05
N LEU A 87 5.71 -8.36 9.01
CA LEU A 87 6.44 -9.61 8.77
C LEU A 87 5.66 -10.54 7.83
N ALA A 88 4.34 -10.62 8.00
CA ALA A 88 3.48 -11.52 7.24
C ALA A 88 3.26 -11.10 5.77
N HIS A 89 3.54 -9.83 5.39
CA HIS A 89 3.35 -9.42 4.00
C HIS A 89 4.47 -9.96 3.09
N ASN A 90 5.65 -10.26 3.63
CA ASN A 90 6.72 -10.93 2.90
C ASN A 90 6.48 -12.45 2.89
N ASP A 91 6.31 -13.04 1.71
CA ASP A 91 6.01 -14.48 1.53
C ASP A 91 7.09 -15.41 2.12
N LEU A 92 8.34 -14.95 2.28
CA LEU A 92 9.39 -15.76 2.93
C LEU A 92 9.14 -16.00 4.42
N ASN A 93 8.29 -15.22 5.05
CA ASN A 93 7.99 -15.33 6.48
C ASN A 93 6.73 -16.16 6.77
N LEU A 94 6.02 -16.68 5.76
CA LEU A 94 4.70 -17.33 5.96
C LEU A 94 4.71 -18.56 6.85
N GLU A 95 5.83 -19.26 6.97
CA GLU A 95 5.94 -20.39 7.90
C GLU A 95 5.89 -19.94 9.36
N THR A 96 6.44 -18.77 9.68
CA THR A 96 6.50 -18.21 11.03
C THR A 96 5.43 -17.15 11.30
N HIS A 97 5.04 -16.39 10.27
CA HIS A 97 4.08 -15.30 10.33
C HIS A 97 3.03 -15.45 9.20
N PRO A 98 2.15 -16.46 9.29
CA PRO A 98 1.10 -16.62 8.26
C PRO A 98 0.11 -15.44 8.31
N ARG A 99 -0.46 -15.08 7.16
CA ARG A 99 -1.52 -14.05 7.07
C ARG A 99 -2.84 -14.57 7.66
N SER A 100 -2.85 -14.80 8.97
CA SER A 100 -3.95 -15.45 9.69
C SER A 100 -5.02 -14.48 10.20
N ASN A 101 -4.70 -13.20 10.35
CA ASN A 101 -5.61 -12.16 10.82
C ASN A 101 -6.00 -11.18 9.70
N LEU A 102 -7.03 -10.38 9.95
CA LEU A 102 -7.59 -9.46 8.97
C LEU A 102 -6.61 -8.35 8.59
N LEU A 103 -5.85 -7.82 9.55
CA LEU A 103 -4.85 -6.78 9.34
C LEU A 103 -3.76 -7.22 8.34
N SER A 104 -3.18 -8.42 8.53
CA SER A 104 -2.13 -8.93 7.64
C SER A 104 -2.65 -9.26 6.23
N ARG A 105 -3.90 -9.73 6.11
CA ARG A 105 -4.54 -9.96 4.81
C ARG A 105 -4.84 -8.66 4.09
N ALA A 106 -5.32 -7.64 4.82
CA ALA A 106 -5.59 -6.33 4.25
C ALA A 106 -4.31 -5.65 3.78
N LEU A 107 -3.22 -5.70 4.55
CA LEU A 107 -1.93 -5.16 4.15
C LEU A 107 -1.46 -5.79 2.83
N TYR A 108 -1.41 -7.12 2.77
CA TYR A 108 -0.99 -7.84 1.57
C TYR A 108 -1.87 -7.55 0.35
N ALA A 109 -3.19 -7.40 0.55
CA ALA A 109 -4.11 -7.07 -0.53
C ALA A 109 -3.94 -5.62 -1.03
N CYS A 110 -3.60 -4.67 -0.14
CA CYS A 110 -3.46 -3.26 -0.48
C CYS A 110 -2.11 -2.92 -1.11
N ASP A 111 -1.05 -3.66 -0.79
CA ASP A 111 0.32 -3.36 -1.19
C ASP A 111 0.46 -3.29 -2.73
N GLU A 112 0.50 -4.40 -3.41
CA GLU A 112 0.72 -4.48 -4.86
C GLU A 112 -0.36 -3.76 -5.69
N ILE A 113 -1.62 -3.71 -5.20
CA ILE A 113 -2.71 -3.08 -5.95
C ILE A 113 -2.56 -1.56 -6.02
N THR A 114 -2.01 -0.91 -4.99
CA THR A 114 -1.75 0.53 -5.01
C THR A 114 -0.71 0.90 -6.06
N GLY A 115 0.30 0.07 -6.27
CA GLY A 115 1.31 0.20 -7.32
C GLY A 115 0.69 0.09 -8.73
N MET A 116 -0.21 -0.87 -8.95
CA MET A 116 -0.93 -1.04 -10.22
C MET A 116 -1.87 0.13 -10.51
N ILE A 117 -2.58 0.64 -9.51
CA ILE A 117 -3.46 1.80 -9.62
C ILE A 117 -2.65 3.05 -9.94
N THR A 118 -1.56 3.31 -9.23
CA THR A 118 -0.63 4.42 -9.47
C THR A 118 -0.10 4.40 -10.91
N ALA A 119 0.42 3.26 -11.36
CA ALA A 119 0.91 3.10 -12.72
C ALA A 119 -0.19 3.36 -13.76
N THR A 120 -1.42 2.92 -13.50
CA THR A 120 -2.57 3.14 -14.39
C THR A 120 -2.96 4.62 -14.43
N ALA A 121 -2.97 5.31 -13.28
CA ALA A 121 -3.24 6.75 -13.21
C ALA A 121 -2.22 7.57 -14.01
N LEU A 122 -0.93 7.25 -13.87
CA LEU A 122 0.17 7.97 -14.52
C LEU A 122 0.15 7.93 -16.06
N VAL A 123 -0.44 6.88 -16.65
CA VAL A 123 -0.55 6.80 -18.14
C VAL A 123 -1.85 7.36 -18.68
N ARG A 124 -2.74 7.87 -17.84
CA ARG A 124 -3.91 8.65 -18.28
C ARG A 124 -3.46 10.02 -18.79
N GLN A 125 -4.22 10.60 -19.71
CA GLN A 125 -3.92 11.91 -20.26
C GLN A 125 -3.80 13.00 -19.19
N ASN A 126 -4.67 12.96 -18.19
CA ASN A 126 -4.69 13.90 -17.06
C ASN A 126 -3.84 13.47 -15.86
N LYS A 127 -3.23 12.28 -15.90
CA LYS A 127 -2.44 11.69 -14.80
C LYS A 127 -3.14 11.74 -13.43
N ALA A 128 -4.43 11.48 -13.40
CA ALA A 128 -5.28 11.64 -12.22
C ALA A 128 -5.87 10.32 -11.72
N LEU A 129 -5.98 10.19 -10.40
CA LEU A 129 -6.79 9.16 -9.72
C LEU A 129 -8.29 9.48 -9.83
N PRO A 130 -8.76 10.71 -9.59
CA PRO A 130 -10.17 11.03 -9.78
C PRO A 130 -10.70 10.63 -11.14
N GLY A 131 -11.81 9.89 -11.15
CA GLY A 131 -12.42 9.34 -12.37
C GLY A 131 -11.64 8.16 -12.99
N LEU A 132 -10.70 7.55 -12.30
CA LEU A 132 -10.15 6.26 -12.68
C LEU A 132 -11.14 5.14 -12.27
N GLU A 133 -11.42 4.24 -13.21
CA GLU A 133 -12.34 3.12 -13.00
C GLU A 133 -11.57 1.80 -12.84
N ALA A 134 -12.10 0.88 -12.04
CA ALA A 134 -11.54 -0.46 -11.83
C ALA A 134 -11.33 -1.22 -13.15
N ALA A 135 -12.27 -1.08 -14.10
CA ALA A 135 -12.17 -1.70 -15.42
C ALA A 135 -10.91 -1.28 -16.19
N SER A 136 -10.47 -0.02 -16.03
CA SER A 136 -9.23 0.48 -16.64
C SER A 136 -8.00 -0.18 -16.03
N VAL A 137 -7.95 -0.36 -14.71
CA VAL A 137 -6.89 -1.08 -14.00
C VAL A 137 -6.87 -2.54 -14.44
N ARG A 138 -8.04 -3.22 -14.46
CA ARG A 138 -8.19 -4.60 -14.93
C ARG A 138 -7.68 -4.79 -16.36
N LYS A 139 -7.94 -3.83 -17.24
CA LYS A 139 -7.41 -3.84 -18.62
C LYS A 139 -5.89 -3.79 -18.64
N LYS A 140 -5.27 -2.95 -17.80
CA LYS A 140 -3.81 -2.82 -17.68
C LYS A 140 -3.15 -4.05 -17.07
N MET A 141 -3.81 -4.73 -16.12
CA MET A 141 -3.32 -5.99 -15.54
C MET A 141 -3.08 -7.09 -16.58
N LYS A 142 -3.81 -7.08 -17.71
CA LYS A 142 -3.64 -8.07 -18.79
C LYS A 142 -2.31 -7.90 -19.55
N SER A 143 -1.68 -6.73 -19.51
CA SER A 143 -0.41 -6.46 -20.18
C SER A 143 0.76 -6.75 -19.24
N ARG A 144 1.55 -7.80 -19.52
CA ARG A 144 2.69 -8.17 -18.68
C ARG A 144 3.82 -7.12 -18.69
N SER A 145 3.99 -6.38 -19.78
CA SER A 145 5.00 -5.33 -19.89
C SER A 145 4.63 -4.03 -19.18
N PHE A 146 3.34 -3.82 -18.92
CA PHE A 146 2.87 -2.64 -18.18
C PHE A 146 3.13 -2.85 -16.69
N ALA A 147 3.74 -1.88 -16.01
CA ALA A 147 4.10 -1.99 -14.58
C ALA A 147 4.72 -3.36 -14.27
N ALA A 148 5.79 -3.73 -14.99
CA ALA A 148 6.35 -5.08 -14.98
C ALA A 148 6.87 -5.55 -13.61
N LYS A 149 7.13 -4.62 -12.70
CA LYS A 149 7.54 -4.92 -11.32
C LYS A 149 6.39 -5.37 -10.41
N VAL A 150 5.15 -5.03 -10.75
CA VAL A 150 3.95 -5.42 -9.97
C VAL A 150 3.64 -6.89 -10.23
N ASN A 151 3.57 -7.71 -9.19
CA ASN A 151 3.23 -9.12 -9.30
C ASN A 151 1.72 -9.31 -9.47
N ARG A 152 1.28 -9.83 -10.65
CA ARG A 152 -0.15 -10.01 -10.97
C ARG A 152 -0.80 -11.13 -10.16
N GLU A 153 -0.04 -12.11 -9.76
CA GLU A 153 -0.55 -13.23 -8.95
C GLU A 153 -0.91 -12.72 -7.55
N ASP A 154 -0.09 -11.83 -7.00
CA ASP A 154 -0.33 -11.24 -5.68
C ASP A 154 -1.55 -10.31 -5.67
N LEU A 155 -1.85 -9.61 -6.77
CA LEU A 155 -3.09 -8.83 -6.92
C LEU A 155 -4.35 -9.69 -6.75
N VAL A 156 -4.35 -10.87 -7.37
CA VAL A 156 -5.49 -11.80 -7.31
C VAL A 156 -5.52 -12.54 -5.96
N LYS A 157 -4.37 -13.01 -5.51
CA LYS A 157 -4.19 -13.71 -4.24
C LYS A 157 -4.57 -12.82 -3.06
N GLY A 158 -4.14 -11.54 -3.06
CA GLY A 158 -4.46 -10.59 -2.01
C GLY A 158 -5.96 -10.37 -1.85
N ALA A 159 -6.68 -10.12 -2.95
CA ALA A 159 -8.13 -9.98 -2.91
C ALA A 159 -8.83 -11.27 -2.42
N ALA A 160 -8.34 -12.44 -2.85
CA ALA A 160 -8.88 -13.73 -2.43
C ALA A 160 -8.63 -14.01 -0.94
N GLU A 161 -7.42 -13.73 -0.41
CA GLU A 161 -7.10 -13.88 1.01
C GLU A 161 -7.89 -12.92 1.89
N LEU A 162 -8.15 -11.70 1.41
CA LEU A 162 -9.00 -10.71 2.09
C LEU A 162 -10.49 -11.03 1.95
N GLN A 163 -10.85 -12.01 1.09
CA GLN A 163 -12.23 -12.43 0.81
C GLN A 163 -13.11 -11.32 0.20
N VAL A 164 -12.54 -10.56 -0.72
CA VAL A 164 -13.22 -9.49 -1.46
C VAL A 164 -13.19 -9.76 -2.96
N ASP A 165 -14.20 -9.26 -3.69
CA ASP A 165 -14.15 -9.26 -5.15
C ASP A 165 -13.05 -8.33 -5.63
N LEU A 166 -12.28 -8.75 -6.65
CA LEU A 166 -11.12 -7.99 -7.11
C LEU A 166 -11.50 -6.63 -7.74
N ASP A 167 -12.61 -6.54 -8.45
CA ASP A 167 -13.04 -5.28 -9.06
C ASP A 167 -13.57 -4.32 -8.00
N GLU A 168 -14.29 -4.81 -6.99
CA GLU A 168 -14.70 -4.05 -5.82
C GLU A 168 -13.49 -3.59 -4.99
N HIS A 169 -12.49 -4.44 -4.80
CA HIS A 169 -11.24 -4.10 -4.11
C HIS A 169 -10.50 -2.98 -4.83
N ILE A 170 -10.32 -3.09 -6.15
CA ILE A 170 -9.68 -2.05 -6.96
C ILE A 170 -10.44 -0.72 -6.84
N ALA A 171 -11.77 -0.74 -6.97
CA ALA A 171 -12.59 0.46 -6.86
C ALA A 171 -12.46 1.12 -5.48
N PHE A 172 -12.48 0.32 -4.42
CA PHE A 172 -12.34 0.77 -3.04
C PHE A 172 -10.97 1.41 -2.77
N VAL A 173 -9.89 0.81 -3.27
CA VAL A 173 -8.53 1.36 -3.11
C VAL A 173 -8.36 2.63 -3.97
N ILE A 174 -8.96 2.71 -5.17
CA ILE A 174 -8.98 3.96 -5.96
C ILE A 174 -9.66 5.08 -5.19
N GLU A 175 -10.80 4.81 -4.53
CA GLU A 175 -11.51 5.80 -3.70
C GLU A 175 -10.61 6.28 -2.56
N ALA A 176 -9.99 5.36 -1.82
CA ALA A 176 -9.06 5.68 -0.74
C ALA A 176 -7.90 6.56 -1.21
N MET A 177 -7.20 6.16 -2.26
CA MET A 177 -6.08 6.91 -2.83
C MET A 177 -6.51 8.26 -3.41
N SER A 178 -7.72 8.35 -3.96
CA SER A 178 -8.26 9.61 -4.50
C SER A 178 -8.49 10.66 -3.43
N SER A 179 -8.77 10.25 -2.18
CA SER A 179 -8.94 11.18 -1.04
C SER A 179 -7.67 11.96 -0.69
N ILE A 180 -6.49 11.45 -1.08
CA ILE A 180 -5.19 12.09 -0.89
C ILE A 180 -4.44 12.30 -2.22
N ALA A 181 -5.16 12.42 -3.33
CA ALA A 181 -4.57 12.49 -4.67
C ALA A 181 -3.55 13.63 -4.83
N GLU A 182 -3.73 14.76 -4.16
CA GLU A 182 -2.77 15.88 -4.16
C GLU A 182 -1.44 15.47 -3.52
N THR A 183 -1.48 14.84 -2.35
CA THR A 183 -0.31 14.33 -1.64
C THR A 183 0.45 13.30 -2.48
N LEU A 184 -0.27 12.46 -3.22
CA LEU A 184 0.31 11.45 -4.11
C LEU A 184 0.84 12.05 -5.43
N GLY A 185 0.54 13.33 -5.74
CA GLY A 185 0.85 13.93 -7.02
C GLY A 185 0.01 13.38 -8.17
N LEU A 186 -1.20 12.87 -7.87
CA LEU A 186 -2.12 12.21 -8.79
C LEU A 186 -3.50 12.87 -8.83
N ALA A 187 -3.57 14.16 -8.46
CA ALA A 187 -4.82 14.95 -8.56
C ALA A 187 -5.19 15.32 -10.01
N GLY A 188 -4.23 15.21 -10.92
CA GLY A 188 -4.37 15.60 -12.31
C GLY A 188 -3.72 16.95 -12.63
N THR A 189 -3.43 17.16 -13.90
CA THR A 189 -3.03 18.48 -14.39
C THR A 189 -4.30 19.30 -14.61
N SER A 190 -4.45 20.44 -13.94
CA SER A 190 -5.44 21.44 -14.33
C SER A 190 -5.17 21.78 -15.78
N GLN A 191 -6.07 21.42 -16.69
CA GLN A 191 -6.08 22.08 -18.00
C GLN A 191 -6.39 23.54 -17.68
N LEU A 192 -5.38 24.40 -17.73
CA LEU A 192 -5.63 25.81 -17.94
C LEU A 192 -6.41 25.87 -19.26
N VAL A 193 -7.71 26.06 -19.15
CA VAL A 193 -8.51 26.45 -20.30
C VAL A 193 -7.93 27.79 -20.74
N ALA A 194 -7.15 27.76 -21.79
CA ALA A 194 -6.78 29.00 -22.47
C ALA A 194 -8.06 29.50 -23.15
N ASP A 195 -8.61 30.57 -22.59
CA ASP A 195 -9.65 31.39 -23.25
C ASP A 195 -9.11 32.05 -24.53
#